data_4b87b1565498b20e009d2810b33c3e41
#
_entry.id   4b87b1565498b20e009d2810b33c3e41
#
_cell.length_a   1.000
_cell.length_b   1.000
_cell.length_c   1.000
_cell.angle_alpha   90.00
_cell.angle_beta   90.00
_cell.angle_gamma   90.00
#
_symmetry.space_group_name_H-M   'P 1'
#
loop_
_entity.id
_entity.type
_entity.pdbx_description
1 polymer ?
#
loop_
_entity_poly.entity_id
_entity_poly.type
_entity_poly.pdbx_seq_one_letter_code
_entity_poly.pdbx_strand_id
1 'polypeptide(L)'
;GNTGSRTIDNATRYYDIPNLRDKIHKLCPNIILWGVGGEARWIGNESGWAGETCWSMGDGTSGDENAWKWFPGESDAKATSRGWFYHDGETCFTADKMFETYLKTVGRNATLILNFPPNKDGVLPEADVNNLKELGKMLKQRLGNDLAQQTGVTIEASATRSNGATKTYNAENMIDNKIDTYWAAPDGTTSDITIKVTLPEAKPIRYVMMQEYIQLGQRIKGFSIETSTDGTNWTKKGGNIQTTTVGYK
;
A
#
# COMPACT_ATOMS: atom_id res chain seq x y z
N GLY A 1 -22.87 2.78 22.83
CA GLY A 1 -23.59 1.60 22.42
C GLY A 1 -24.69 1.94 21.44
N ASN A 2 -24.77 1.19 20.38
CA ASN A 2 -25.82 1.36 19.41
C ASN A 2 -27.14 0.83 19.99
N THR A 3 -28.10 1.71 20.17
CA THR A 3 -29.38 1.37 20.81
C THR A 3 -30.55 1.23 19.85
N GLY A 4 -30.33 1.24 18.57
CA GLY A 4 -31.37 1.02 17.59
C GLY A 4 -30.99 1.38 16.17
N SER A 5 -31.62 0.74 15.22
CA SER A 5 -31.58 1.10 13.82
C SER A 5 -32.64 2.15 13.51
N ARG A 6 -32.28 3.15 12.74
CA ARG A 6 -33.22 4.13 12.18
C ARG A 6 -33.15 4.04 10.65
N THR A 7 -34.26 3.87 10.02
CA THR A 7 -34.37 3.94 8.57
C THR A 7 -34.31 5.40 8.11
N ILE A 8 -33.40 5.71 7.21
CA ILE A 8 -33.24 7.01 6.58
C ILE A 8 -33.34 6.79 5.08
N ASP A 9 -34.32 7.38 4.41
CA ASP A 9 -34.57 7.16 2.98
C ASP A 9 -33.42 7.63 2.09
N ASN A 10 -32.75 8.70 2.51
CA ASN A 10 -31.55 9.19 1.82
C ASN A 10 -30.56 9.76 2.84
N ALA A 11 -29.59 8.94 3.24
CA ALA A 11 -28.59 9.31 4.24
C ALA A 11 -27.71 10.49 3.77
N THR A 12 -27.33 10.53 2.50
CA THR A 12 -26.52 11.61 1.93
C THR A 12 -27.21 12.96 2.05
N ARG A 13 -28.52 13.01 1.73
CA ARG A 13 -29.31 14.21 1.87
C ARG A 13 -29.59 14.58 3.34
N TYR A 14 -29.86 13.57 4.17
CA TYR A 14 -30.16 13.79 5.60
C TYR A 14 -28.95 14.38 6.34
N TYR A 15 -27.76 13.87 6.09
CA TYR A 15 -26.52 14.36 6.70
C TYR A 15 -25.87 15.50 5.91
N ASP A 16 -26.41 15.85 4.75
CA ASP A 16 -25.89 16.90 3.86
C ASP A 16 -24.36 16.74 3.56
N ILE A 17 -23.97 15.50 3.27
CA ILE A 17 -22.56 15.12 3.08
C ILE A 17 -21.82 15.98 2.04
N PRO A 18 -22.40 16.30 0.86
CA PRO A 18 -21.71 17.14 -0.13
C PRO A 18 -21.37 18.54 0.42
N ASN A 19 -22.32 19.20 1.09
CA ASN A 19 -22.12 20.53 1.67
C ASN A 19 -21.14 20.47 2.85
N LEU A 20 -21.21 19.42 3.67
CA LEU A 20 -20.25 19.19 4.75
C LEU A 20 -18.83 19.03 4.22
N ARG A 21 -18.64 18.20 3.19
CA ARG A 21 -17.36 18.01 2.52
C ARG A 21 -16.80 19.32 1.98
N ASP A 22 -17.62 20.09 1.27
CA ASP A 22 -17.20 21.37 0.71
C ASP A 22 -16.78 22.39 1.79
N LYS A 23 -17.49 22.41 2.92
CA LYS A 23 -17.13 23.25 4.08
C LYS A 23 -15.80 22.81 4.71
N ILE A 24 -15.61 21.52 4.88
CA ILE A 24 -14.36 20.97 5.44
C ILE A 24 -13.17 21.29 4.54
N HIS A 25 -13.29 21.08 3.22
CA HIS A 25 -12.22 21.40 2.27
C HIS A 25 -11.92 22.90 2.16
N LYS A 26 -12.90 23.78 2.40
CA LYS A 26 -12.63 25.23 2.50
C LYS A 26 -11.75 25.57 3.71
N LEU A 27 -11.91 24.85 4.81
CA LEU A 27 -11.12 25.06 6.03
C LEU A 27 -9.79 24.33 6.01
N CYS A 28 -9.79 23.13 5.44
CA CYS A 28 -8.65 22.21 5.40
C CYS A 28 -8.53 21.61 3.99
N PRO A 29 -7.93 22.32 3.01
CA PRO A 29 -7.93 21.90 1.61
C PRO A 29 -7.31 20.53 1.33
N ASN A 30 -6.36 20.11 2.15
CA ASN A 30 -5.61 18.86 1.98
C ASN A 30 -6.11 17.69 2.84
N ILE A 31 -7.24 17.85 3.52
CA ILE A 31 -7.80 16.77 4.33
C ILE A 31 -8.40 15.68 3.41
N ILE A 32 -8.29 14.44 3.84
CA ILE A 32 -8.93 13.30 3.18
C ILE A 32 -10.11 12.85 4.02
N LEU A 33 -11.30 12.79 3.43
CA LEU A 33 -12.51 12.35 4.07
C LEU A 33 -12.74 10.86 3.81
N TRP A 34 -12.61 10.09 4.88
CA TRP A 34 -12.75 8.64 4.86
C TRP A 34 -14.23 8.19 4.87
N GLY A 35 -14.47 7.03 4.28
CA GLY A 35 -15.78 6.37 4.30
C GLY A 35 -16.85 7.17 3.57
N VAL A 36 -17.88 7.62 4.29
CA VAL A 36 -19.04 8.31 3.70
C VAL A 36 -18.69 9.60 2.96
N GLY A 37 -17.57 10.23 3.30
CA GLY A 37 -17.02 11.39 2.59
C GLY A 37 -16.55 11.08 1.17
N GLY A 38 -16.27 9.84 0.88
CA GLY A 38 -16.04 9.32 -0.45
C GLY A 38 -14.68 9.63 -1.07
N GLU A 39 -13.63 9.84 -0.28
CA GLU A 39 -12.27 10.10 -0.75
C GLU A 39 -11.33 8.93 -0.45
N ALA A 40 -11.60 8.17 0.59
CA ALA A 40 -10.98 6.87 0.85
C ALA A 40 -12.06 5.90 1.34
N ARG A 41 -11.99 4.64 0.91
CA ARG A 41 -12.95 3.61 1.30
C ARG A 41 -12.44 2.79 2.47
N TRP A 42 -13.35 2.34 3.30
CA TRP A 42 -13.05 1.28 4.24
C TRP A 42 -12.90 -0.06 3.51
N ILE A 43 -11.83 -0.80 3.82
CA ILE A 43 -11.51 -2.06 3.15
C ILE A 43 -12.50 -3.20 3.49
N GLY A 44 -13.39 -3.02 4.47
CA GLY A 44 -14.43 -3.97 4.81
C GLY A 44 -14.10 -4.96 5.92
N ASN A 45 -12.96 -4.83 6.60
CA ASN A 45 -12.61 -5.63 7.77
C ASN A 45 -11.77 -4.85 8.77
N GLU A 46 -11.76 -5.31 10.02
CA GLU A 46 -11.02 -4.75 11.16
C GLU A 46 -9.74 -5.54 11.48
N SER A 47 -9.21 -6.24 10.51
CA SER A 47 -8.03 -7.10 10.70
C SER A 47 -6.76 -6.51 10.12
N GLY A 48 -6.85 -5.35 9.45
CA GLY A 48 -5.75 -4.72 8.79
C GLY A 48 -5.34 -5.44 7.49
N TRP A 49 -6.25 -6.14 6.83
CA TRP A 49 -5.92 -6.92 5.65
C TRP A 49 -6.59 -6.38 4.40
N ALA A 50 -5.79 -5.82 3.51
CA ALA A 50 -6.18 -5.65 2.13
C ALA A 50 -6.16 -7.01 1.41
N GLY A 51 -7.04 -7.20 0.44
CA GLY A 51 -7.06 -8.37 -0.42
C GLY A 51 -5.78 -8.50 -1.23
N GLU A 52 -5.46 -9.69 -1.73
CA GLU A 52 -4.38 -9.89 -2.70
C GLU A 52 -4.62 -9.09 -3.97
N THR A 53 -5.87 -8.84 -4.31
CA THR A 53 -6.32 -7.83 -5.25
C THR A 53 -6.81 -6.61 -4.46
N CYS A 54 -6.20 -5.45 -4.69
CA CYS A 54 -6.56 -4.20 -4.03
C CYS A 54 -6.43 -3.03 -5.02
N TRP A 55 -7.50 -2.77 -5.76
CA TRP A 55 -7.58 -1.64 -6.68
C TRP A 55 -7.74 -0.34 -5.91
N SER A 56 -7.10 0.73 -6.39
CA SER A 56 -7.27 2.08 -5.85
C SER A 56 -8.47 2.82 -6.42
N MET A 57 -9.31 2.13 -7.15
CA MET A 57 -10.51 2.62 -7.81
C MET A 57 -11.73 1.83 -7.35
N GLY A 58 -12.90 2.48 -7.34
CA GLY A 58 -14.17 1.81 -7.02
C GLY A 58 -14.39 1.49 -5.55
N ASP A 59 -15.51 0.87 -5.26
CA ASP A 59 -15.95 0.51 -3.91
C ASP A 59 -15.60 -0.95 -3.54
N GLY A 60 -15.92 -1.35 -2.32
CA GLY A 60 -15.75 -2.71 -1.82
C GLY A 60 -14.34 -3.05 -1.36
N THR A 61 -14.17 -4.29 -0.91
CA THR A 61 -12.91 -4.76 -0.29
C THR A 61 -11.74 -4.76 -1.28
N SER A 62 -11.96 -5.23 -2.50
CA SER A 62 -10.93 -5.35 -3.53
C SER A 62 -10.84 -4.15 -4.46
N GLY A 63 -11.79 -3.20 -4.38
CA GLY A 63 -11.97 -2.18 -5.41
C GLY A 63 -12.50 -2.78 -6.72
N ASP A 64 -12.43 -2.02 -7.80
CA ASP A 64 -12.95 -2.43 -9.11
C ASP A 64 -12.01 -1.96 -10.22
N GLU A 65 -11.54 -2.90 -11.06
CA GLU A 65 -10.63 -2.63 -12.18
C GLU A 65 -11.25 -1.74 -13.27
N ASN A 66 -12.58 -1.71 -13.36
CA ASN A 66 -13.33 -0.95 -14.36
C ASN A 66 -13.89 0.37 -13.81
N ALA A 67 -13.63 0.68 -12.54
CA ALA A 67 -14.14 1.91 -11.94
C ALA A 67 -13.37 3.14 -12.43
N TRP A 68 -14.07 4.26 -12.47
CA TRP A 68 -13.53 5.57 -12.83
C TRP A 68 -13.24 6.47 -11.62
N LYS A 69 -13.74 6.08 -10.44
CA LYS A 69 -13.58 6.85 -9.24
C LYS A 69 -12.32 6.43 -8.50
N TRP A 70 -11.41 7.38 -8.28
CA TRP A 70 -10.31 7.22 -7.34
C TRP A 70 -10.85 7.06 -5.93
N PHE A 71 -10.57 5.92 -5.30
CA PHE A 71 -11.12 5.58 -3.99
C PHE A 71 -10.20 4.57 -3.29
N PRO A 72 -9.01 5.01 -2.82
CA PRO A 72 -8.02 4.14 -2.23
C PRO A 72 -8.54 3.47 -0.96
N GLY A 73 -8.06 2.26 -0.70
CA GLY A 73 -8.45 1.48 0.47
C GLY A 73 -7.75 1.94 1.74
N GLU A 74 -8.51 1.96 2.83
CA GLU A 74 -8.02 2.15 4.18
C GLU A 74 -8.55 1.05 5.09
N SER A 75 -7.67 0.43 5.87
CA SER A 75 -8.01 -0.64 6.78
C SER A 75 -7.64 -0.28 8.20
N ASP A 76 -8.56 -0.47 9.09
CA ASP A 76 -8.35 -0.37 10.51
C ASP A 76 -8.06 -1.75 11.14
N ALA A 77 -7.23 -1.76 12.17
CA ALA A 77 -6.87 -2.96 12.90
C ALA A 77 -6.64 -2.67 14.37
N LYS A 78 -6.93 -3.66 15.18
CA LYS A 78 -6.62 -3.64 16.60
C LYS A 78 -5.19 -4.12 16.81
N ALA A 79 -4.43 -3.40 17.61
CA ALA A 79 -3.11 -3.87 18.06
C ALA A 79 -3.21 -4.92 19.18
N THR A 80 -4.40 -5.17 19.73
CA THR A 80 -4.65 -6.10 20.83
C THR A 80 -5.67 -7.18 20.46
N SER A 81 -5.70 -8.27 21.21
CA SER A 81 -6.57 -9.43 20.93
C SER A 81 -8.01 -9.25 21.42
N ARG A 82 -8.23 -8.44 22.47
CA ARG A 82 -9.54 -8.32 23.15
C ARG A 82 -10.46 -7.27 22.56
N GLY A 83 -9.97 -6.43 21.65
CA GLY A 83 -10.84 -5.46 20.98
C GLY A 83 -10.22 -4.06 20.83
N TRP A 84 -11.08 -3.07 20.74
CA TRP A 84 -10.70 -1.69 20.46
C TRP A 84 -10.33 -0.88 21.68
N PHE A 85 -10.72 -1.34 22.87
CA PHE A 85 -10.56 -0.62 24.12
C PHE A 85 -9.55 -1.31 25.01
N TYR A 86 -9.05 -0.58 26.01
CA TYR A 86 -8.11 -1.07 26.99
C TYR A 86 -8.73 -2.13 27.91
N HIS A 87 -7.96 -3.16 28.18
CA HIS A 87 -8.25 -4.19 29.20
C HIS A 87 -7.05 -4.35 30.12
N ASP A 88 -7.30 -4.36 31.44
CA ASP A 88 -6.24 -4.56 32.42
C ASP A 88 -5.50 -5.88 32.19
N GLY A 89 -4.16 -5.82 32.19
CA GLY A 89 -3.29 -6.97 31.96
C GLY A 89 -3.15 -7.45 30.52
N GLU A 90 -3.76 -6.75 29.55
CA GLU A 90 -3.53 -7.01 28.14
C GLU A 90 -2.33 -6.20 27.62
N THR A 91 -1.59 -6.81 26.70
CA THR A 91 -0.55 -6.14 25.92
C THR A 91 -0.87 -6.23 24.43
N CYS A 92 -0.33 -5.31 23.64
CA CYS A 92 -0.48 -5.37 22.20
C CYS A 92 0.24 -6.58 21.59
N PHE A 93 -0.08 -6.89 20.35
CA PHE A 93 0.63 -7.90 19.57
C PHE A 93 2.12 -7.59 19.47
N THR A 94 2.92 -8.63 19.24
CA THR A 94 4.35 -8.49 18.99
C THR A 94 4.64 -7.67 17.74
N ALA A 95 5.82 -7.07 17.68
CA ALA A 95 6.27 -6.32 16.51
C ALA A 95 6.22 -7.16 15.21
N ASP A 96 6.57 -8.46 15.27
CA ASP A 96 6.47 -9.35 14.11
C ASP A 96 5.02 -9.50 13.61
N LYS A 97 4.06 -9.67 14.52
CA LYS A 97 2.64 -9.76 14.15
C LYS A 97 2.13 -8.46 13.51
N MET A 98 2.51 -7.33 14.08
CA MET A 98 2.16 -6.01 13.53
C MET A 98 2.85 -5.74 12.18
N PHE A 99 4.09 -6.21 12.01
CA PHE A 99 4.80 -6.13 10.74
C PHE A 99 4.13 -6.99 9.64
N GLU A 100 3.65 -8.20 9.99
CA GLU A 100 2.86 -9.01 9.08
C GLU A 100 1.57 -8.28 8.64
N THR A 101 0.89 -7.64 9.58
CA THR A 101 -0.29 -6.81 9.29
C THR A 101 0.07 -5.67 8.34
N TYR A 102 1.18 -4.97 8.60
CA TYR A 102 1.69 -3.91 7.72
C TYR A 102 1.91 -4.40 6.29
N LEU A 103 2.55 -5.56 6.10
CA LEU A 103 2.77 -6.12 4.76
C LEU A 103 1.45 -6.46 4.06
N LYS A 104 0.45 -6.96 4.79
CA LYS A 104 -0.87 -7.31 4.24
C LYS A 104 -1.79 -6.12 4.02
N THR A 105 -1.43 -4.95 4.51
CA THR A 105 -2.20 -3.70 4.32
C THR A 105 -1.43 -2.73 3.44
N VAL A 106 -0.37 -2.13 3.96
CA VAL A 106 0.44 -1.14 3.24
C VAL A 106 1.17 -1.79 2.08
N GLY A 107 1.69 -3.00 2.28
CA GLY A 107 2.30 -3.79 1.21
C GLY A 107 1.32 -4.21 0.11
N ARG A 108 0.02 -4.02 0.30
CA ARG A 108 -1.06 -4.29 -0.65
C ARG A 108 -1.84 -3.05 -1.07
N ASN A 109 -1.17 -1.90 -1.05
CA ASN A 109 -1.72 -0.64 -1.57
C ASN A 109 -2.93 -0.11 -0.75
N ALA A 110 -2.92 -0.29 0.57
CA ALA A 110 -3.94 0.28 1.45
C ALA A 110 -3.29 1.03 2.62
N THR A 111 -4.00 2.01 3.16
CA THR A 111 -3.58 2.68 4.40
C THR A 111 -3.92 1.81 5.61
N LEU A 112 -3.02 1.72 6.57
CA LEU A 112 -3.24 1.04 7.84
C LEU A 112 -3.49 2.04 8.96
N ILE A 113 -4.63 1.93 9.63
CA ILE A 113 -4.91 2.55 10.92
C ILE A 113 -4.78 1.47 11.99
N LEU A 114 -3.75 1.56 12.82
CA LEU A 114 -3.49 0.58 13.87
C LEU A 114 -3.82 1.16 15.24
N ASN A 115 -4.87 0.63 15.85
CA ASN A 115 -5.38 1.12 17.15
C ASN A 115 -4.61 0.56 18.33
N PHE A 116 -4.06 1.46 19.14
CA PHE A 116 -3.48 1.18 20.46
C PHE A 116 -4.35 1.83 21.52
N PRO A 117 -5.09 1.06 22.33
CA PRO A 117 -5.96 1.64 23.34
C PRO A 117 -5.16 2.21 24.52
N PRO A 118 -5.36 3.47 24.89
CA PRO A 118 -4.75 4.03 26.10
C PRO A 118 -5.36 3.41 27.35
N ASN A 119 -4.59 3.36 28.42
CA ASN A 119 -5.06 2.93 29.74
C ASN A 119 -6.02 3.97 30.38
N LYS A 120 -6.44 3.71 31.64
CA LYS A 120 -7.38 4.60 32.36
C LYS A 120 -6.82 6.00 32.64
N ASP A 121 -5.51 6.17 32.59
CA ASP A 121 -4.83 7.47 32.79
C ASP A 121 -4.62 8.22 31.45
N GLY A 122 -5.10 7.66 30.33
CA GLY A 122 -5.00 8.24 29.02
C GLY A 122 -3.62 8.06 28.35
N VAL A 123 -2.79 7.15 28.85
CA VAL A 123 -1.44 6.87 28.32
C VAL A 123 -1.36 5.44 27.79
N LEU A 124 -0.49 5.21 26.81
CA LEU A 124 -0.21 3.86 26.35
C LEU A 124 0.58 3.08 27.40
N PRO A 125 0.25 1.81 27.68
CA PRO A 125 1.06 0.94 28.50
C PRO A 125 2.51 0.85 28.00
N GLU A 126 3.47 0.77 28.93
CA GLU A 126 4.90 0.75 28.57
C GLU A 126 5.25 -0.42 27.64
N ALA A 127 4.66 -1.59 27.86
CA ALA A 127 4.86 -2.75 27.00
C ALA A 127 4.41 -2.49 25.56
N ASP A 128 3.30 -1.78 25.37
CA ASP A 128 2.77 -1.42 24.05
C ASP A 128 3.68 -0.39 23.35
N VAL A 129 4.17 0.60 24.10
CA VAL A 129 5.16 1.56 23.61
C VAL A 129 6.44 0.86 23.15
N ASN A 130 6.92 -0.14 23.89
CA ASN A 130 8.12 -0.88 23.55
C ASN A 130 7.91 -1.75 22.29
N ASN A 131 6.78 -2.43 22.16
CA ASN A 131 6.43 -3.19 20.95
C ASN A 131 6.26 -2.27 19.72
N LEU A 132 5.68 -1.09 19.89
CA LEU A 132 5.54 -0.12 18.82
C LEU A 132 6.91 0.44 18.37
N LYS A 133 7.81 0.72 19.31
CA LYS A 133 9.19 1.11 19.00
C LYS A 133 9.94 0.00 18.27
N GLU A 134 9.74 -1.24 18.67
CA GLU A 134 10.36 -2.39 18.00
C GLU A 134 9.81 -2.58 16.58
N LEU A 135 8.51 -2.41 16.37
CA LEU A 135 7.92 -2.35 15.03
C LEU A 135 8.59 -1.27 14.17
N GLY A 136 8.77 -0.06 14.72
CA GLY A 136 9.43 1.04 14.01
C GLY A 136 10.88 0.71 13.62
N LYS A 137 11.65 0.06 14.50
CA LYS A 137 12.99 -0.43 14.19
C LYS A 137 12.95 -1.50 13.09
N MET A 138 12.03 -2.44 13.18
CA MET A 138 11.88 -3.53 12.20
C MET A 138 11.54 -2.99 10.82
N LEU A 139 10.60 -2.05 10.71
CA LEU A 139 10.26 -1.36 9.46
C LEU A 139 11.50 -0.70 8.85
N LYS A 140 12.24 0.06 9.68
CA LYS A 140 13.45 0.74 9.24
C LYS A 140 14.57 -0.22 8.81
N GLN A 141 14.78 -1.31 9.54
CA GLN A 141 15.82 -2.29 9.24
C GLN A 141 15.50 -3.17 8.03
N ARG A 142 14.23 -3.54 7.87
CA ARG A 142 13.81 -4.49 6.82
C ARG A 142 13.47 -3.79 5.50
N LEU A 143 12.93 -2.56 5.56
CA LEU A 143 12.42 -1.84 4.39
C LEU A 143 13.12 -0.49 4.16
N GLY A 144 13.91 0.01 5.10
CA GLY A 144 14.53 1.34 5.02
C GLY A 144 15.83 1.41 4.23
N ASN A 145 16.38 0.27 3.78
CA ASN A 145 17.58 0.24 2.94
C ASN A 145 17.22 -0.19 1.53
N ASP A 146 16.98 0.78 0.68
CA ASP A 146 16.70 0.54 -0.74
C ASP A 146 18.01 0.31 -1.52
N LEU A 147 18.23 -0.94 -1.89
CA LEU A 147 19.42 -1.33 -2.66
C LEU A 147 19.43 -0.72 -4.06
N ALA A 148 18.26 -0.39 -4.62
CA ALA A 148 18.16 0.26 -5.94
C ALA A 148 18.67 1.70 -5.94
N GLN A 149 18.80 2.34 -4.78
CA GLN A 149 19.35 3.71 -4.63
C GLN A 149 20.87 3.75 -4.43
N GLN A 150 21.56 2.62 -4.48
CA GLN A 150 23.00 2.60 -4.30
C GLN A 150 23.72 3.13 -5.55
N THR A 151 24.83 3.83 -5.32
CA THR A 151 25.69 4.28 -6.43
C THR A 151 26.18 3.09 -7.26
N GLY A 152 26.08 3.19 -8.58
CA GLY A 152 26.49 2.13 -9.50
C GLY A 152 25.42 1.10 -9.81
N VAL A 153 24.21 1.23 -9.27
CA VAL A 153 23.05 0.43 -9.72
C VAL A 153 22.64 0.86 -11.12
N THR A 154 22.35 -0.14 -11.96
CA THR A 154 21.73 0.08 -13.28
C THR A 154 20.41 -0.65 -13.38
N ILE A 155 19.50 -0.08 -14.18
CA ILE A 155 18.22 -0.68 -14.48
C ILE A 155 17.94 -0.65 -15.97
N GLU A 156 17.47 -1.77 -16.49
CA GLU A 156 17.16 -1.95 -17.91
C GLU A 156 15.75 -2.53 -18.06
N ALA A 157 15.05 -2.10 -19.09
CA ALA A 157 13.80 -2.68 -19.51
C ALA A 157 13.97 -3.26 -20.92
N SER A 158 13.41 -4.46 -21.19
CA SER A 158 13.48 -5.13 -22.50
C SER A 158 12.81 -4.33 -23.61
N ALA A 159 11.87 -3.48 -23.27
CA ALA A 159 11.26 -2.50 -24.18
C ALA A 159 10.77 -1.27 -23.38
N THR A 160 10.82 -0.11 -24.03
CA THR A 160 10.45 1.15 -23.43
C THR A 160 9.67 2.00 -24.44
N ARG A 161 8.63 2.64 -23.99
CA ARG A 161 7.85 3.60 -24.78
C ARG A 161 8.75 4.74 -25.27
N SER A 162 8.54 5.20 -26.49
CA SER A 162 9.22 6.37 -27.03
C SER A 162 8.92 7.61 -26.19
N ASN A 163 9.96 8.41 -25.92
CA ASN A 163 9.81 9.65 -25.18
C ASN A 163 8.93 10.64 -25.95
N GLY A 164 8.09 11.36 -25.22
CA GLY A 164 7.34 12.50 -25.76
C GLY A 164 8.16 13.79 -25.72
N ALA A 165 7.58 14.88 -26.21
CA ALA A 165 8.22 16.20 -26.22
C ALA A 165 8.54 16.74 -24.81
N THR A 166 7.75 16.34 -23.81
CA THR A 166 7.84 16.85 -22.42
C THR A 166 7.99 15.75 -21.36
N LYS A 167 7.88 14.47 -21.74
CA LYS A 167 7.97 13.34 -20.81
C LYS A 167 8.90 12.26 -21.34
N THR A 168 9.70 11.73 -20.45
CA THR A 168 10.52 10.54 -20.67
C THR A 168 9.91 9.33 -19.96
N TYR A 169 10.13 8.13 -20.49
CA TYR A 169 9.61 6.88 -19.98
C TYR A 169 10.73 5.87 -19.73
N ASN A 170 11.94 6.35 -19.51
CA ASN A 170 13.14 5.55 -19.37
C ASN A 170 13.08 4.61 -18.16
N ALA A 171 13.84 3.52 -18.19
CA ALA A 171 13.92 2.56 -17.10
C ALA A 171 14.40 3.20 -15.79
N GLU A 172 15.30 4.16 -15.87
CA GLU A 172 15.86 4.90 -14.74
C GLU A 172 14.78 5.65 -13.92
N ASN A 173 13.66 5.99 -14.54
CA ASN A 173 12.52 6.60 -13.83
C ASN A 173 11.94 5.70 -12.74
N MET A 174 12.21 4.38 -12.80
CA MET A 174 11.75 3.44 -11.76
C MET A 174 12.59 3.50 -10.47
N ILE A 175 13.79 4.09 -10.54
CA ILE A 175 14.73 4.18 -9.41
C ILE A 175 15.22 5.60 -9.15
N ASP A 176 14.60 6.63 -9.69
CA ASP A 176 15.01 8.03 -9.54
C ASP A 176 14.43 8.72 -8.29
N ASN A 177 13.67 7.96 -7.50
CA ASN A 177 13.02 8.40 -6.26
C ASN A 177 12.02 9.56 -6.43
N LYS A 178 11.44 9.72 -7.62
CA LYS A 178 10.45 10.75 -7.94
C LYS A 178 9.09 10.13 -8.20
N ILE A 179 8.08 10.63 -7.51
CA ILE A 179 6.71 10.12 -7.63
C ILE A 179 6.02 10.48 -8.96
N ASP A 180 6.51 11.49 -9.65
CA ASP A 180 5.91 12.02 -10.88
C ASP A 180 6.53 11.45 -12.17
N THR A 181 7.58 10.65 -12.03
CA THR A 181 8.24 9.95 -13.12
C THR A 181 7.90 8.48 -13.10
N TYR A 182 7.90 7.85 -14.26
CA TYR A 182 7.63 6.41 -14.39
C TYR A 182 8.23 5.86 -15.68
N TRP A 183 8.49 4.59 -15.69
CA TRP A 183 8.74 3.83 -16.92
C TRP A 183 7.41 3.37 -17.52
N ALA A 184 7.36 3.28 -18.83
CA ALA A 184 6.23 2.70 -19.55
C ALA A 184 6.69 1.77 -20.67
N ALA A 185 5.97 0.66 -20.83
CA ALA A 185 6.10 -0.21 -22.01
C ALA A 185 5.59 0.50 -23.26
N PRO A 186 6.03 0.08 -24.47
CA PRO A 186 5.45 0.56 -25.74
C PRO A 186 3.94 0.33 -25.79
N ASP A 187 3.23 1.23 -26.47
CA ASP A 187 1.78 1.10 -26.66
C ASP A 187 1.43 -0.24 -27.32
N GLY A 188 0.40 -0.88 -26.81
CA GLY A 188 -0.04 -2.19 -27.28
C GLY A 188 0.74 -3.40 -26.75
N THR A 189 1.79 -3.19 -25.94
CA THR A 189 2.51 -4.30 -25.29
C THR A 189 1.68 -4.85 -24.14
N THR A 190 1.39 -6.15 -24.17
CA THR A 190 0.53 -6.83 -23.16
C THR A 190 1.23 -7.96 -22.42
N SER A 191 2.45 -8.33 -22.80
CA SER A 191 3.23 -9.42 -22.17
C SER A 191 4.72 -9.27 -22.41
N ASP A 192 5.51 -10.15 -21.77
CA ASP A 192 6.93 -10.40 -22.04
C ASP A 192 7.86 -9.20 -21.83
N ILE A 193 7.55 -8.38 -20.85
CA ILE A 193 8.46 -7.32 -20.40
C ILE A 193 9.37 -7.87 -19.29
N THR A 194 10.67 -7.67 -19.46
CA THR A 194 11.68 -7.94 -18.43
C THR A 194 12.25 -6.62 -17.93
N ILE A 195 12.24 -6.46 -16.62
CA ILE A 195 12.98 -5.40 -15.91
C ILE A 195 14.16 -6.03 -15.21
N LYS A 196 15.35 -5.56 -15.51
CA LYS A 196 16.60 -6.06 -14.91
C LYS A 196 17.25 -4.97 -14.08
N VAL A 197 17.41 -5.22 -12.79
CA VAL A 197 18.16 -4.36 -11.87
C VAL A 197 19.50 -5.03 -11.59
N THR A 198 20.59 -4.32 -11.82
CA THR A 198 21.95 -4.82 -11.56
C THR A 198 22.57 -4.02 -10.43
N LEU A 199 22.88 -4.69 -9.33
CA LEU A 199 23.62 -4.12 -8.20
C LEU A 199 25.12 -4.13 -8.50
N PRO A 200 25.91 -3.17 -7.98
CA PRO A 200 27.36 -3.12 -8.19
C PRO A 200 28.09 -4.32 -7.57
N GLU A 201 27.49 -4.97 -6.60
CA GLU A 201 27.97 -6.21 -5.96
C GLU A 201 26.79 -7.08 -5.54
N ALA A 202 27.01 -8.40 -5.44
CA ALA A 202 25.98 -9.32 -4.99
C ALA A 202 25.63 -9.08 -3.51
N LYS A 203 24.33 -8.87 -3.23
CA LYS A 203 23.80 -8.64 -1.88
C LYS A 203 22.56 -9.50 -1.62
N PRO A 204 22.32 -9.88 -0.36
CA PRO A 204 21.07 -10.54 0.01
C PRO A 204 19.88 -9.59 -0.20
N ILE A 205 18.89 -10.04 -0.96
CA ILE A 205 17.62 -9.33 -1.17
C ILE A 205 16.53 -10.09 -0.42
N ARG A 206 15.76 -9.39 0.41
CA ARG A 206 14.64 -9.97 1.16
C ARG A 206 13.29 -9.56 0.62
N TYR A 207 13.18 -8.34 0.13
CA TYR A 207 11.94 -7.75 -0.39
C TYR A 207 12.22 -7.11 -1.73
N VAL A 208 11.27 -7.26 -2.64
CA VAL A 208 11.19 -6.48 -3.88
C VAL A 208 9.92 -5.65 -3.79
N MET A 209 10.04 -4.34 -3.86
CA MET A 209 8.92 -3.42 -3.89
C MET A 209 8.74 -2.92 -5.31
N MET A 210 7.54 -3.05 -5.84
CA MET A 210 7.13 -2.48 -7.11
C MET A 210 5.92 -1.60 -6.87
N GLN A 211 5.89 -0.44 -7.51
CA GLN A 211 4.77 0.48 -7.45
C GLN A 211 4.38 0.89 -8.86
N GLU A 212 3.12 0.69 -9.20
CA GLU A 212 2.58 1.21 -10.45
C GLU A 212 2.33 2.72 -10.33
N TYR A 213 2.42 3.43 -11.46
CA TYR A 213 1.99 4.82 -11.52
C TYR A 213 0.47 4.89 -11.51
N ILE A 214 -0.09 4.80 -10.32
CA ILE A 214 -1.52 4.56 -10.05
C ILE A 214 -2.44 5.62 -10.66
N GLN A 215 -1.98 6.86 -10.83
CA GLN A 215 -2.74 7.94 -11.47
C GLN A 215 -3.19 7.59 -12.90
N LEU A 216 -2.47 6.69 -13.59
CA LEU A 216 -2.83 6.19 -14.91
C LEU A 216 -3.45 4.77 -14.87
N GLY A 217 -3.79 4.29 -13.68
CA GLY A 217 -4.40 2.97 -13.46
C GLY A 217 -3.38 1.87 -13.20
N GLN A 218 -3.88 0.79 -12.59
CA GLN A 218 -3.13 -0.43 -12.31
C GLN A 218 -3.28 -1.37 -13.50
N ARG A 219 -2.18 -1.99 -13.97
CA ARG A 219 -2.15 -2.72 -15.26
C ARG A 219 -1.45 -4.06 -15.20
N ILE A 220 -0.58 -4.28 -14.20
CA ILE A 220 0.19 -5.51 -14.07
C ILE A 220 -0.74 -6.62 -13.59
N LYS A 221 -0.89 -7.67 -14.41
CA LYS A 221 -1.77 -8.84 -14.13
C LYS A 221 -1.00 -10.10 -13.76
N GLY A 222 0.29 -10.09 -13.92
CA GLY A 222 1.13 -11.21 -13.52
C GLY A 222 2.61 -10.86 -13.62
N PHE A 223 3.41 -11.48 -12.78
CA PHE A 223 4.85 -11.30 -12.78
C PHE A 223 5.57 -12.50 -12.18
N SER A 224 6.88 -12.58 -12.40
CA SER A 224 7.78 -13.48 -11.69
C SER A 224 9.03 -12.72 -11.29
N ILE A 225 9.69 -13.20 -10.25
CA ILE A 225 10.95 -12.64 -9.75
C ILE A 225 12.02 -13.68 -9.92
N GLU A 226 13.14 -13.28 -10.50
CA GLU A 226 14.33 -14.11 -10.67
C GLU A 226 15.55 -13.39 -10.11
N THR A 227 16.51 -14.14 -9.59
CA THR A 227 17.77 -13.60 -9.07
C THR A 227 18.95 -14.31 -9.69
N SER A 228 20.03 -13.58 -9.89
CA SER A 228 21.31 -14.11 -10.36
C SER A 228 22.45 -13.44 -9.59
N THR A 229 23.54 -14.16 -9.40
CA THR A 229 24.81 -13.62 -8.84
C THR A 229 25.85 -13.34 -9.92
N ASP A 230 25.64 -13.81 -11.14
CA ASP A 230 26.57 -13.70 -12.27
C ASP A 230 25.96 -13.01 -13.52
N GLY A 231 24.66 -12.66 -13.45
CA GLY A 231 23.92 -12.05 -14.57
C GLY A 231 23.60 -13.00 -15.73
N THR A 232 23.97 -14.28 -15.62
CA THR A 232 23.81 -15.30 -16.67
C THR A 232 22.87 -16.42 -16.22
N ASN A 233 23.13 -16.96 -15.03
CA ASN A 233 22.33 -18.03 -14.45
C ASN A 233 21.27 -17.46 -13.52
N TRP A 234 20.00 -17.56 -13.92
CA TRP A 234 18.88 -17.00 -13.20
C TRP A 234 18.11 -18.07 -12.45
N THR A 235 17.76 -17.77 -11.22
CA THR A 235 16.94 -18.64 -10.36
C THR A 235 15.64 -17.95 -10.02
N LYS A 236 14.52 -18.57 -10.38
CA LYS A 236 13.19 -18.08 -10.04
C LYS A 236 12.95 -18.14 -8.53
N LYS A 237 12.41 -17.10 -7.97
CA LYS A 237 12.02 -16.98 -6.57
C LYS A 237 10.48 -16.96 -6.46
N GLY A 238 9.96 -17.91 -5.68
CA GLY A 238 8.51 -18.15 -5.64
C GLY A 238 7.96 -18.73 -6.95
N GLY A 239 6.66 -18.61 -7.14
CA GLY A 239 5.96 -19.04 -8.36
C GLY A 239 5.77 -17.89 -9.36
N ASN A 240 5.01 -18.17 -10.41
CA ASN A 240 4.37 -17.12 -11.20
C ASN A 240 3.24 -16.53 -10.36
N ILE A 241 3.29 -15.23 -10.14
CA ILE A 241 2.27 -14.51 -9.41
C ILE A 241 1.25 -13.99 -10.43
N GLN A 242 0.07 -14.56 -10.38
CA GLN A 242 -1.09 -14.10 -11.14
C GLN A 242 -1.93 -13.22 -10.22
N THR A 243 -2.11 -11.99 -10.60
CA THR A 243 -2.85 -11.02 -9.80
C THR A 243 -3.38 -9.92 -10.69
N THR A 244 -4.39 -9.22 -10.22
CA THR A 244 -4.90 -8.03 -10.87
C THR A 244 -4.29 -6.74 -10.31
N THR A 245 -3.54 -6.84 -9.20
CA THR A 245 -2.80 -5.70 -8.61
C THR A 245 -1.45 -6.17 -8.09
N VAL A 246 -0.46 -5.29 -8.14
CA VAL A 246 0.83 -5.50 -7.47
C VAL A 246 0.65 -5.30 -5.95
N GLY A 247 1.32 -6.12 -5.18
CA GLY A 247 1.30 -6.02 -3.72
C GLY A 247 2.02 -7.17 -3.05
N TYR A 248 1.96 -7.23 -1.73
CA TYR A 248 2.54 -8.32 -0.94
C TYR A 248 1.87 -9.67 -1.25
N LYS A 249 2.67 -10.66 -1.62
CA LYS A 249 2.25 -12.02 -1.98
C LYS A 249 2.96 -13.07 -1.13
#